data_82ac3c0c731b23b4b6496a40bea6583e
#
_entry.id   82ac3c0c731b23b4b6496a40bea6583e
#
_cell.length_a   1.000
_cell.length_b   1.000
_cell.length_c   1.000
_cell.angle_alpha   90.00
_cell.angle_beta   90.00
_cell.angle_gamma   90.00
#
_symmetry.space_group_name_H-M   'P 1'
#
loop_
_entity.id
_entity.type
_entity.pdbx_description
1 polymer ?
#
loop_
_entity_poly.entity_id
_entity_poly.type
_entity_poly.pdbx_seq_one_letter_code
_entity_poly.pdbx_strand_id
1 'polypeptide(L)'
;DERCAANPSGKYLGLENQLYRVEIHQPTGSAGDPTFKWSRDNGSLVFPVIEGKIRFPSDENGKKMYVELAHLGLDESKALKKGDWVEFVHESYVLHNRAESLLQVEDIDHQTMEVTLVTKGNGKLPYISDARLPILRRWDQCESKNPEIRPEGDIPINKQDWINLEDGIQIKFGEGNYRTGDYWLIPARAATRDIEWLGEPGGVSPHGIDHHYAPLAILKKDNNN
;
A
#
# COMPACT_ATOMS: atom_id res chain seq x y z
N ASP A 1 -1.52 -11.90 -18.62
CA ASP A 1 -0.49 -10.84 -18.52
C ASP A 1 -1.05 -9.72 -17.65
N GLU A 2 -0.58 -9.65 -16.42
CA GLU A 2 -0.91 -8.57 -15.49
C GLU A 2 -0.31 -7.26 -16.01
N ARG A 3 -1.16 -6.35 -16.47
CA ARG A 3 -0.69 -5.08 -17.04
C ARG A 3 -1.41 -3.91 -16.43
N CYS A 4 -0.66 -2.82 -16.24
CA CYS A 4 -1.22 -1.51 -15.93
C CYS A 4 -0.72 -0.50 -16.96
N ALA A 5 -1.58 0.43 -17.32
CA ALA A 5 -1.26 1.54 -18.22
C ALA A 5 -1.53 2.87 -17.51
N ALA A 6 -0.66 3.86 -17.70
CA ALA A 6 -0.96 5.25 -17.39
C ALA A 6 -1.60 5.91 -18.63
N ASN A 7 -2.53 6.85 -18.41
CA ASN A 7 -3.22 7.53 -19.50
C ASN A 7 -2.23 8.43 -20.28
N PRO A 8 -1.92 8.13 -21.54
CA PRO A 8 -0.95 8.91 -22.32
C PRO A 8 -1.46 10.32 -22.69
N SER A 9 -2.75 10.56 -22.57
CA SER A 9 -3.35 11.89 -22.77
C SER A 9 -3.53 12.67 -21.46
N GLY A 10 -3.17 12.07 -20.33
CA GLY A 10 -3.18 12.71 -19.03
C GLY A 10 -2.14 13.81 -18.95
N LYS A 11 -2.49 14.95 -18.36
CA LYS A 11 -1.53 16.01 -18.07
C LYS A 11 -1.30 16.05 -16.57
N TYR A 12 -0.04 16.00 -16.18
CA TYR A 12 0.31 16.17 -14.79
C TYR A 12 0.10 17.62 -14.33
N LEU A 13 -0.65 17.79 -13.27
CA LEU A 13 -1.03 19.09 -12.71
C LEU A 13 -0.29 19.44 -11.41
N GLY A 14 0.54 18.55 -10.92
CA GLY A 14 1.32 18.77 -9.70
C GLY A 14 2.43 19.81 -9.88
N LEU A 15 2.85 20.39 -8.76
CA LEU A 15 3.85 21.47 -8.75
C LEU A 15 5.30 20.96 -8.68
N GLU A 16 5.49 19.73 -8.29
CA GLU A 16 6.80 19.09 -8.11
C GLU A 16 6.91 17.80 -8.93
N ASN A 17 8.13 17.40 -9.27
CA ASN A 17 8.35 16.09 -9.85
C ASN A 17 8.02 15.01 -8.82
N GLN A 18 7.24 14.01 -9.24
CA GLN A 18 6.83 12.91 -8.39
C GLN A 18 7.14 11.56 -9.05
N LEU A 19 7.32 10.53 -8.24
CA LEU A 19 7.41 9.16 -8.71
C LEU A 19 6.29 8.35 -8.05
N TYR A 20 5.17 8.27 -8.75
CA TYR A 20 4.03 7.50 -8.27
C TYR A 20 4.33 6.02 -8.30
N ARG A 21 3.99 5.34 -7.21
CA ARG A 21 3.97 3.90 -7.09
C ARG A 21 2.53 3.44 -6.95
N VAL A 22 2.11 2.55 -7.83
CA VAL A 22 0.85 1.83 -7.75
C VAL A 22 1.19 0.38 -7.40
N GLU A 23 0.68 -0.13 -6.30
CA GLU A 23 1.05 -1.44 -5.77
C GLU A 23 -0.17 -2.29 -5.46
N ILE A 24 -0.16 -3.54 -5.88
CA ILE A 24 -1.22 -4.50 -5.56
C ILE A 24 -1.23 -4.77 -4.06
N HIS A 25 -2.41 -4.59 -3.46
CA HIS A 25 -2.64 -4.89 -2.05
C HIS A 25 -3.23 -6.29 -1.87
N GLN A 26 -4.48 -6.50 -2.27
CA GLN A 26 -5.08 -7.83 -2.26
C GLN A 26 -4.92 -8.51 -3.62
N PRO A 27 -4.47 -9.79 -3.66
CA PRO A 27 -4.23 -10.49 -4.91
C PRO A 27 -5.54 -11.00 -5.54
N THR A 28 -5.46 -11.40 -6.79
CA THR A 28 -6.54 -12.17 -7.45
C THR A 28 -6.77 -13.50 -6.73
N GLY A 29 -8.04 -13.85 -6.51
CA GLY A 29 -8.42 -15.09 -5.81
C GLY A 29 -8.51 -14.96 -4.29
N SER A 30 -8.30 -13.78 -3.72
CA SER A 30 -8.72 -13.46 -2.35
C SER A 30 -10.26 -13.41 -2.24
N ALA A 31 -10.78 -13.23 -1.03
CA ALA A 31 -12.24 -13.20 -0.77
C ALA A 31 -12.97 -11.96 -1.38
N GLY A 32 -12.52 -11.46 -2.51
CA GLY A 32 -13.07 -10.32 -3.23
C GLY A 32 -12.28 -10.01 -4.48
N ASP A 33 -12.60 -8.89 -5.12
CA ASP A 33 -11.83 -8.37 -6.25
C ASP A 33 -10.44 -7.95 -5.78
N PRO A 34 -9.41 -8.08 -6.66
CA PRO A 34 -8.09 -7.60 -6.33
C PRO A 34 -8.10 -6.09 -6.09
N THR A 35 -7.24 -5.62 -5.21
CA THR A 35 -7.17 -4.21 -4.82
C THR A 35 -5.75 -3.68 -4.92
N PHE A 36 -5.62 -2.36 -4.96
CA PHE A 36 -4.34 -1.68 -4.98
C PHE A 36 -4.30 -0.51 -3.98
N LYS A 37 -3.12 0.01 -3.77
CA LYS A 37 -2.79 1.20 -3.01
C LYS A 37 -1.76 2.01 -3.80
N TRP A 38 -1.61 3.30 -3.52
CA TRP A 38 -0.66 4.12 -4.26
C TRP A 38 0.05 5.15 -3.38
N SER A 39 1.24 5.56 -3.81
CA SER A 39 2.03 6.59 -3.17
C SER A 39 2.67 7.51 -4.22
N ARG A 40 2.69 8.82 -3.94
CA ARG A 40 3.38 9.80 -4.79
C ARG A 40 4.89 9.81 -4.62
N ASP A 41 5.39 9.25 -3.54
CA ASP A 41 6.80 9.21 -3.16
C ASP A 41 7.40 7.79 -3.27
N ASN A 42 6.93 6.99 -4.21
CA ASN A 42 7.39 5.60 -4.41
C ASN A 42 7.27 4.71 -3.16
N GLY A 43 6.34 4.98 -2.26
CA GLY A 43 6.21 4.26 -1.00
C GLY A 43 7.40 4.44 -0.06
N SER A 44 8.18 5.51 -0.22
CA SER A 44 9.39 5.77 0.55
C SER A 44 9.14 6.46 1.89
N LEU A 45 7.92 6.97 2.12
CA LEU A 45 7.60 7.62 3.38
C LEU A 45 7.31 6.56 4.45
N VAL A 46 8.34 6.32 5.26
CA VAL A 46 8.32 5.32 6.32
C VAL A 46 8.65 5.96 7.68
N PHE A 47 8.01 5.45 8.71
CA PHE A 47 8.14 5.93 10.08
C PHE A 47 8.48 4.73 10.98
N PRO A 48 9.72 4.63 11.48
CA PRO A 48 10.12 3.54 12.36
C PRO A 48 9.31 3.52 13.65
N VAL A 49 8.76 2.36 13.99
CA VAL A 49 8.07 2.13 15.26
C VAL A 49 9.08 1.69 16.28
N ILE A 50 9.06 2.29 17.48
CA ILE A 50 9.96 1.92 18.56
C ILE A 50 9.58 0.55 19.12
N GLU A 51 10.53 -0.37 19.19
CA GLU A 51 10.31 -1.72 19.73
C GLU A 51 9.76 -1.68 21.17
N GLY A 52 8.80 -2.55 21.44
CA GLY A 52 8.13 -2.62 22.75
C GLY A 52 7.15 -1.48 23.02
N LYS A 53 6.95 -0.56 22.08
CA LYS A 53 6.05 0.59 22.21
C LYS A 53 4.78 0.43 21.38
N ILE A 54 4.35 -0.81 21.18
CA ILE A 54 3.08 -1.12 20.53
C ILE A 54 2.11 -1.56 21.62
N ARG A 55 0.93 -0.94 21.66
CA ARG A 55 -0.10 -1.23 22.65
C ARG A 55 -1.46 -1.41 21.99
N PHE A 56 -2.21 -2.35 22.50
CA PHE A 56 -3.62 -2.55 22.14
C PHE A 56 -4.46 -2.14 23.35
N PRO A 57 -5.32 -1.13 23.21
CA PRO A 57 -6.25 -0.79 24.30
C PRO A 57 -7.24 -1.91 24.51
N SER A 58 -7.68 -2.06 25.76
CA SER A 58 -8.80 -2.95 26.10
C SER A 58 -10.13 -2.30 25.74
N ASP A 59 -10.25 -1.73 24.53
CA ASP A 59 -11.50 -1.16 24.05
C ASP A 59 -12.47 -2.27 23.60
N GLU A 60 -13.75 -1.98 23.67
CA GLU A 60 -14.82 -2.95 23.38
C GLU A 60 -14.80 -3.45 21.93
N ASN A 61 -14.08 -2.78 21.02
CA ASN A 61 -14.13 -3.06 19.58
C ASN A 61 -12.86 -3.73 19.04
N GLY A 62 -11.75 -3.73 19.76
CA GLY A 62 -10.48 -4.35 19.31
C GLY A 62 -9.97 -3.81 17.97
N LYS A 63 -10.28 -2.54 17.65
CA LYS A 63 -9.97 -1.92 16.35
C LYS A 63 -8.88 -0.86 16.42
N LYS A 64 -8.33 -0.60 17.60
CA LYS A 64 -7.31 0.43 17.82
C LYS A 64 -5.97 -0.18 18.22
N MET A 65 -4.89 0.46 17.80
CA MET A 65 -3.56 0.24 18.31
C MET A 65 -2.84 1.57 18.49
N TYR A 66 -1.94 1.63 19.45
CA TYR A 66 -1.06 2.76 19.70
C TYR A 66 0.37 2.35 19.41
N VAL A 67 1.08 3.20 18.70
CA VAL A 67 2.50 3.01 18.39
C VAL A 67 3.27 4.28 18.68
N GLU A 68 4.46 4.17 19.26
CA GLU A 68 5.39 5.29 19.42
C GLU A 68 6.38 5.25 18.26
N LEU A 69 6.53 6.38 17.55
CA LEU A 69 7.40 6.50 16.39
C LEU A 69 8.71 7.18 16.75
N ALA A 70 9.78 6.83 16.03
CA ALA A 70 11.07 7.49 16.17
C ALA A 70 11.04 8.95 15.66
N HIS A 71 10.19 9.26 14.70
CA HIS A 71 9.92 10.59 14.15
C HIS A 71 8.57 10.60 13.43
N LEU A 72 8.01 11.79 13.23
CA LEU A 72 6.74 11.99 12.50
C LEU A 72 6.94 12.49 11.05
N GLY A 73 8.16 12.54 10.56
CA GLY A 73 8.54 13.05 9.23
C GLY A 73 9.52 14.22 9.32
N LEU A 74 10.13 14.55 8.17
CA LEU A 74 11.20 15.57 8.10
C LEU A 74 10.64 17.00 7.94
N ASP A 75 9.52 17.13 7.28
CA ASP A 75 8.85 18.40 7.00
C ASP A 75 7.33 18.21 6.95
N GLU A 76 6.59 19.33 6.87
CA GLU A 76 5.13 19.32 6.89
C GLU A 76 4.51 18.55 5.71
N SER A 77 5.15 18.52 4.56
CA SER A 77 4.65 17.82 3.36
C SER A 77 4.80 16.31 3.47
N LYS A 78 5.83 15.85 4.17
CA LYS A 78 6.20 14.44 4.35
C LYS A 78 5.84 13.90 5.74
N ALA A 79 5.37 14.76 6.63
CA ALA A 79 4.91 14.36 7.96
C ALA A 79 3.68 13.46 7.87
N LEU A 80 3.58 12.56 8.84
CA LEU A 80 2.37 11.78 9.08
C LEU A 80 1.27 12.70 9.61
N LYS A 81 0.06 12.53 9.09
CA LYS A 81 -1.11 13.37 9.44
C LYS A 81 -2.31 12.52 9.82
N LYS A 82 -3.17 13.10 10.62
CA LYS A 82 -4.49 12.53 10.89
C LYS A 82 -5.26 12.32 9.59
N GLY A 83 -5.81 11.12 9.43
CA GLY A 83 -6.52 10.69 8.22
C GLY A 83 -5.66 9.95 7.21
N ASP A 84 -4.33 9.99 7.33
CA ASP A 84 -3.44 9.23 6.44
C ASP A 84 -3.68 7.73 6.58
N TRP A 85 -3.55 7.03 5.45
CA TRP A 85 -3.52 5.58 5.42
C TRP A 85 -2.09 5.09 5.56
N VAL A 86 -1.90 4.12 6.42
CA VAL A 86 -0.60 3.49 6.66
C VAL A 86 -0.70 1.97 6.63
N GLU A 87 0.40 1.37 6.24
CA GLU A 87 0.63 -0.06 6.30
C GLU A 87 1.62 -0.36 7.42
N PHE A 88 1.25 -1.26 8.31
CA PHE A 88 2.16 -1.74 9.35
C PHE A 88 3.02 -2.86 8.77
N VAL A 89 4.29 -2.55 8.53
CA VAL A 89 5.23 -3.45 7.85
C VAL A 89 6.28 -3.91 8.84
N HIS A 90 6.58 -5.20 8.85
CA HIS A 90 7.64 -5.80 9.65
C HIS A 90 8.29 -6.97 8.90
N GLU A 91 9.40 -7.49 9.40
CA GLU A 91 10.17 -8.52 8.70
C GLU A 91 9.33 -9.72 8.24
N SER A 92 8.57 -10.32 9.13
CA SER A 92 7.72 -11.49 8.81
C SER A 92 6.63 -11.14 7.77
N TYR A 93 6.07 -9.92 7.82
CA TYR A 93 5.11 -9.43 6.83
C TYR A 93 5.71 -9.46 5.41
N VAL A 94 6.92 -8.89 5.26
CA VAL A 94 7.62 -8.83 3.97
C VAL A 94 8.00 -10.21 3.47
N LEU A 95 8.58 -11.05 4.34
CA LEU A 95 9.04 -12.39 3.97
C LEU A 95 7.90 -13.33 3.52
N HIS A 96 6.70 -13.15 4.05
CA HIS A 96 5.53 -13.97 3.68
C HIS A 96 4.64 -13.32 2.62
N ASN A 97 5.02 -12.15 2.12
CA ASN A 97 4.25 -11.39 1.12
C ASN A 97 2.76 -11.28 1.49
N ARG A 98 2.48 -10.84 2.72
CA ARG A 98 1.11 -10.73 3.24
C ARG A 98 0.45 -9.44 2.77
N ALA A 99 -0.88 -9.45 2.70
CA ALA A 99 -1.71 -8.27 2.52
C ALA A 99 -2.61 -8.14 3.75
N GLU A 100 -2.11 -7.46 4.78
CA GLU A 100 -2.89 -7.16 5.98
C GLU A 100 -3.70 -5.87 5.78
N SER A 101 -4.68 -5.63 6.67
CA SER A 101 -5.51 -4.42 6.57
C SER A 101 -4.66 -3.16 6.70
N LEU A 102 -4.95 -2.16 5.87
CA LEU A 102 -4.41 -0.82 6.08
C LEU A 102 -5.03 -0.22 7.35
N LEU A 103 -4.28 0.66 7.98
CA LEU A 103 -4.69 1.36 9.18
C LEU A 103 -4.84 2.84 8.86
N GLN A 104 -5.80 3.50 9.48
CA GLN A 104 -5.91 4.95 9.36
C GLN A 104 -5.38 5.62 10.63
N VAL A 105 -4.63 6.71 10.45
CA VAL A 105 -4.19 7.57 11.55
C VAL A 105 -5.42 8.30 12.11
N GLU A 106 -5.81 7.97 13.34
CA GLU A 106 -6.92 8.62 14.03
C GLU A 106 -6.47 9.85 14.79
N ASP A 107 -5.29 9.77 15.44
CA ASP A 107 -4.74 10.87 16.22
C ASP A 107 -3.21 10.77 16.35
N ILE A 108 -2.56 11.89 16.64
CA ILE A 108 -1.10 12.00 16.83
C ILE A 108 -0.82 12.88 18.03
N ASP A 109 -0.14 12.34 19.02
CA ASP A 109 0.47 13.12 20.09
C ASP A 109 1.90 13.52 19.69
N HIS A 110 2.07 14.78 19.34
CA HIS A 110 3.37 15.32 18.93
C HIS A 110 4.39 15.45 20.06
N GLN A 111 3.99 15.36 21.34
CA GLN A 111 4.91 15.43 22.47
C GLN A 111 5.54 14.07 22.76
N THR A 112 4.75 13.03 22.69
CA THR A 112 5.17 11.65 22.95
C THR A 112 5.52 10.88 21.67
N MET A 113 5.27 11.45 20.48
CA MET A 113 5.37 10.76 19.19
C MET A 113 4.47 9.53 19.09
N GLU A 114 3.41 9.48 19.89
CA GLU A 114 2.46 8.38 19.88
C GLU A 114 1.38 8.63 18.81
N VAL A 115 1.13 7.60 18.03
CA VAL A 115 0.12 7.59 16.98
C VAL A 115 -0.96 6.58 17.30
N THR A 116 -2.21 7.03 17.26
CA THR A 116 -3.38 6.17 17.36
C THR A 116 -3.78 5.72 15.96
N LEU A 117 -3.76 4.42 15.74
CA LEU A 117 -4.13 3.77 14.49
C LEU A 117 -5.44 3.00 14.67
N VAL A 118 -6.29 3.04 13.65
CA VAL A 118 -7.56 2.33 13.65
C VAL A 118 -7.74 1.50 12.39
N THR A 119 -8.36 0.33 12.52
CA THR A 119 -8.92 -0.40 11.39
C THR A 119 -10.34 0.09 11.12
N LYS A 120 -10.71 0.14 9.84
CA LYS A 120 -12.09 0.44 9.42
C LYS A 120 -12.72 -0.75 8.69
N GLY A 121 -14.02 -0.67 8.51
CA GLY A 121 -14.76 -1.74 7.84
C GLY A 121 -14.60 -3.09 8.53
N ASN A 122 -14.22 -4.09 7.74
CA ASN A 122 -13.91 -5.45 8.20
C ASN A 122 -12.42 -5.67 8.49
N GLY A 123 -11.62 -4.58 8.47
CA GLY A 123 -10.19 -4.63 8.73
C GLY A 123 -9.87 -5.20 10.11
N LYS A 124 -8.71 -5.84 10.21
CA LYS A 124 -8.18 -6.42 11.45
C LYS A 124 -6.87 -5.75 11.82
N LEU A 125 -6.59 -5.67 13.11
CA LEU A 125 -5.29 -5.23 13.58
C LEU A 125 -4.21 -6.24 13.19
N PRO A 126 -2.98 -5.77 12.89
CA PRO A 126 -1.88 -6.63 12.48
C PRO A 126 -1.45 -7.56 13.62
N TYR A 127 -0.92 -8.72 13.24
CA TYR A 127 -0.32 -9.65 14.17
C TYR A 127 1.12 -9.22 14.49
N ILE A 128 1.44 -8.98 15.76
CA ILE A 128 2.71 -8.36 16.16
C ILE A 128 3.65 -9.26 16.97
N SER A 129 3.28 -10.51 17.29
CA SER A 129 4.09 -11.35 18.18
C SER A 129 5.49 -11.67 17.65
N ASP A 130 5.69 -11.58 16.35
CA ASP A 130 6.95 -11.78 15.64
C ASP A 130 7.42 -10.53 14.86
N ALA A 131 6.83 -9.36 15.18
CA ALA A 131 7.17 -8.12 14.50
C ALA A 131 8.58 -7.66 14.88
N ARG A 132 9.51 -7.82 13.95
CA ARG A 132 10.86 -7.26 14.04
C ARG A 132 10.98 -6.08 13.09
N LEU A 133 11.72 -5.05 13.51
CA LEU A 133 11.95 -3.83 12.74
C LEU A 133 10.64 -3.23 12.18
N PRO A 134 9.63 -3.02 13.02
CA PRO A 134 8.34 -2.54 12.56
C PRO A 134 8.43 -1.09 12.08
N ILE A 135 7.76 -0.81 10.96
CA ILE A 135 7.60 0.53 10.42
C ILE A 135 6.14 0.77 10.03
N LEU A 136 5.75 2.04 10.00
CA LEU A 136 4.58 2.48 9.26
C LEU A 136 5.01 3.00 7.90
N ARG A 137 4.38 2.53 6.82
CA ARG A 137 4.54 3.08 5.47
C ARG A 137 3.29 3.84 5.10
N ARG A 138 3.42 5.13 4.73
CA ARG A 138 2.29 5.95 4.29
C ARG A 138 1.91 5.65 2.85
N TRP A 139 0.60 5.63 2.63
CA TRP A 139 -0.03 5.57 1.33
C TRP A 139 -0.90 6.82 1.13
N ASP A 140 -1.02 7.31 -0.09
CA ASP A 140 -1.55 8.65 -0.39
C ASP A 140 -2.99 8.66 -0.91
N GLN A 141 -3.65 7.50 -0.99
CA GLN A 141 -5.07 7.42 -1.32
C GLN A 141 -5.93 8.08 -0.24
N CYS A 142 -6.96 8.79 -0.68
CA CYS A 142 -7.91 9.42 0.23
C CYS A 142 -9.30 9.53 -0.42
N GLU A 143 -10.35 9.55 0.38
CA GLU A 143 -11.75 9.56 -0.09
C GLU A 143 -12.07 10.74 -1.01
N SER A 144 -11.45 11.90 -0.78
CA SER A 144 -11.69 13.10 -1.60
C SER A 144 -11.15 13.00 -3.03
N LYS A 145 -10.16 12.12 -3.28
CA LYS A 145 -9.55 11.93 -4.59
C LYS A 145 -9.94 10.59 -5.22
N ASN A 146 -10.21 9.61 -4.39
CA ASN A 146 -10.50 8.24 -4.78
C ASN A 146 -11.85 7.82 -4.18
N PRO A 147 -12.97 8.19 -4.76
CA PRO A 147 -14.30 7.87 -4.22
C PRO A 147 -14.57 6.36 -4.14
N GLU A 148 -13.83 5.54 -4.87
CA GLU A 148 -13.92 4.08 -4.86
C GLU A 148 -13.14 3.44 -3.70
N ILE A 149 -12.44 4.23 -2.88
CA ILE A 149 -11.69 3.70 -1.73
C ILE A 149 -12.62 2.92 -0.79
N ARG A 150 -12.23 1.72 -0.45
CA ARG A 150 -13.00 0.89 0.47
C ARG A 150 -12.82 1.38 1.91
N PRO A 151 -13.73 1.01 2.81
CA PRO A 151 -13.55 1.33 4.23
C PRO A 151 -12.21 0.83 4.80
N GLU A 152 -11.66 -0.24 4.26
CA GLU A 152 -10.36 -0.81 4.63
C GLU A 152 -9.15 -0.02 4.11
N GLY A 153 -9.37 1.01 3.29
CA GLY A 153 -8.34 1.93 2.78
C GLY A 153 -7.71 1.54 1.45
N ASP A 154 -8.01 0.39 0.93
CA ASP A 154 -7.55 -0.08 -0.37
C ASP A 154 -8.56 0.29 -1.48
N ILE A 155 -8.13 0.26 -2.75
CA ILE A 155 -8.95 0.63 -3.90
C ILE A 155 -9.19 -0.61 -4.76
N PRO A 156 -10.46 -0.94 -5.11
CA PRO A 156 -10.74 -2.06 -6.00
C PRO A 156 -10.15 -1.83 -7.39
N ILE A 157 -9.64 -2.89 -8.01
CA ILE A 157 -9.17 -2.85 -9.40
C ILE A 157 -10.39 -2.88 -10.32
N ASN A 158 -10.59 -1.77 -11.04
CA ASN A 158 -11.53 -1.69 -12.17
C ASN A 158 -10.74 -1.86 -13.48
N LYS A 159 -11.08 -2.90 -14.24
CA LYS A 159 -10.44 -3.21 -15.52
C LYS A 159 -11.10 -2.52 -16.73
N GLN A 160 -12.26 -1.92 -16.52
CA GLN A 160 -13.04 -1.30 -17.60
C GLN A 160 -12.71 0.17 -17.78
N ASP A 161 -12.54 0.90 -16.68
CA ASP A 161 -12.42 2.35 -16.68
C ASP A 161 -11.04 2.83 -16.23
N TRP A 162 -10.73 4.09 -16.57
CA TRP A 162 -9.59 4.80 -16.03
C TRP A 162 -9.84 5.19 -14.57
N ILE A 163 -8.92 4.85 -13.69
CA ILE A 163 -8.98 5.18 -12.26
C ILE A 163 -8.12 6.42 -12.04
N ASN A 164 -8.70 7.47 -11.46
CA ASN A 164 -7.95 8.65 -11.05
C ASN A 164 -7.14 8.37 -9.80
N LEU A 165 -5.88 8.78 -9.79
CA LEU A 165 -5.08 8.86 -8.55
C LEU A 165 -5.19 10.28 -7.98
N GLU A 166 -4.42 11.21 -8.52
CA GLU A 166 -4.47 12.63 -8.21
C GLU A 166 -3.79 13.43 -9.33
N ASP A 167 -3.90 14.75 -9.31
CA ASP A 167 -3.17 15.69 -10.17
C ASP A 167 -3.16 15.32 -11.67
N GLY A 168 -4.27 14.77 -12.17
CA GLY A 168 -4.43 14.37 -13.57
C GLY A 168 -3.83 13.01 -13.93
N ILE A 169 -3.25 12.30 -12.98
CA ILE A 169 -2.74 10.94 -13.19
C ILE A 169 -3.89 9.95 -13.17
N GLN A 170 -4.01 9.20 -14.24
CA GLN A 170 -5.00 8.13 -14.41
C GLN A 170 -4.31 6.84 -14.79
N ILE A 171 -4.78 5.74 -14.23
CA ILE A 171 -4.30 4.39 -14.53
C ILE A 171 -5.44 3.48 -14.95
N LYS A 172 -5.10 2.44 -15.69
CA LYS A 172 -6.04 1.37 -16.05
C LYS A 172 -5.35 0.03 -15.94
N PHE A 173 -6.01 -0.91 -15.29
CA PHE A 173 -5.56 -2.28 -15.19
C PHE A 173 -6.07 -3.14 -16.34
N GLY A 174 -5.23 -4.06 -16.83
CA GLY A 174 -5.61 -5.08 -17.81
C GLY A 174 -6.19 -6.34 -17.14
N GLU A 175 -6.44 -7.34 -17.97
CA GLU A 175 -6.76 -8.67 -17.46
C GLU A 175 -5.50 -9.34 -16.91
N GLY A 176 -5.64 -10.19 -15.89
CA GLY A 176 -4.51 -10.92 -15.31
C GLY A 176 -4.74 -11.39 -13.87
N ASN A 177 -3.75 -12.11 -13.35
CA ASN A 177 -3.70 -12.61 -11.97
C ASN A 177 -2.72 -11.75 -11.17
N TYR A 178 -3.23 -10.75 -10.51
CA TYR A 178 -2.45 -9.82 -9.69
C TYR A 178 -1.96 -10.49 -8.41
N ARG A 179 -0.72 -10.19 -8.02
CA ARG A 179 -0.07 -10.69 -6.81
C ARG A 179 0.23 -9.54 -5.87
N THR A 180 0.10 -9.77 -4.57
CA THR A 180 0.48 -8.78 -3.55
C THR A 180 1.93 -8.33 -3.75
N GLY A 181 2.15 -7.02 -3.72
CA GLY A 181 3.48 -6.42 -3.86
C GLY A 181 3.93 -6.17 -5.31
N ASP A 182 3.22 -6.68 -6.33
CA ASP A 182 3.44 -6.26 -7.71
C ASP A 182 3.16 -4.77 -7.85
N TYR A 183 4.04 -4.03 -8.55
CA TYR A 183 3.91 -2.58 -8.62
C TYR A 183 4.34 -1.99 -9.95
N TRP A 184 3.88 -0.77 -10.21
CA TRP A 184 4.26 0.05 -11.36
C TRP A 184 4.75 1.41 -10.86
N LEU A 185 5.71 1.98 -11.59
CA LEU A 185 6.23 3.31 -11.33
C LEU A 185 5.81 4.26 -12.45
N ILE A 186 5.32 5.42 -12.07
CA ILE A 186 4.83 6.45 -12.99
C ILE A 186 5.56 7.75 -12.69
N PRO A 187 6.63 8.08 -13.42
CA PRO A 187 7.32 9.35 -13.26
C PRO A 187 6.47 10.50 -13.79
N ALA A 188 6.18 11.48 -12.95
CA ALA A 188 5.44 12.68 -13.29
C ALA A 188 6.36 13.91 -13.24
N ARG A 189 6.33 14.73 -14.30
CA ARG A 189 7.22 15.87 -14.49
C ARG A 189 6.46 17.19 -14.47
N ALA A 190 6.74 18.02 -13.47
CA ALA A 190 6.09 19.33 -13.32
C ALA A 190 6.46 20.30 -14.45
N ALA A 191 7.72 20.31 -14.90
CA ALA A 191 8.20 21.25 -15.92
C ALA A 191 7.55 21.03 -17.29
N THR A 192 7.35 19.77 -17.70
CA THR A 192 6.73 19.41 -18.99
C THR A 192 5.22 19.19 -18.85
N ARG A 193 4.71 19.11 -17.64
CA ARG A 193 3.33 18.71 -17.32
C ARG A 193 2.97 17.35 -17.93
N ASP A 194 3.91 16.43 -17.92
CA ASP A 194 3.80 15.16 -18.62
C ASP A 194 4.07 13.99 -17.66
N ILE A 195 3.65 12.81 -18.09
CA ILE A 195 3.88 11.53 -17.46
C ILE A 195 4.88 10.77 -18.33
N GLU A 196 6.06 10.47 -17.82
CA GLU A 196 7.06 9.67 -18.54
C GLU A 196 6.68 8.18 -18.48
N TRP A 197 5.65 7.82 -19.25
CA TRP A 197 5.22 6.44 -19.35
C TRP A 197 5.94 5.74 -20.50
N LEU A 198 6.84 4.82 -20.17
CA LEU A 198 7.64 4.08 -21.14
C LEU A 198 6.92 2.85 -21.73
N GLY A 199 5.66 2.67 -21.37
CA GLY A 199 4.88 1.51 -21.76
C GLY A 199 4.14 1.67 -23.07
N GLU A 200 3.87 0.52 -23.73
CA GLU A 200 2.94 0.43 -24.86
C GLU A 200 1.54 0.89 -24.43
N PRO A 201 0.68 1.32 -25.38
CA PRO A 201 -0.70 1.71 -25.07
C PRO A 201 -1.53 0.63 -24.35
N GLY A 202 -1.14 -0.65 -24.47
CA GLY A 202 -1.76 -1.78 -23.77
C GLY A 202 -1.27 -2.02 -22.34
N GLY A 203 -0.40 -1.14 -21.82
CA GLY A 203 0.18 -1.27 -20.49
C GLY A 203 1.46 -2.10 -20.43
N VAL A 204 2.12 -2.05 -19.29
CA VAL A 204 3.35 -2.80 -18.99
C VAL A 204 3.10 -3.82 -17.88
N SER A 205 3.91 -4.88 -17.88
CA SER A 205 3.95 -5.84 -16.78
C SER A 205 4.45 -5.17 -15.50
N PRO A 206 4.02 -5.66 -14.31
CA PRO A 206 4.48 -5.10 -13.05
C PRO A 206 5.97 -5.34 -12.83
N HIS A 207 6.56 -4.48 -12.04
CA HIS A 207 7.75 -4.82 -11.28
C HIS A 207 7.30 -5.72 -10.11
N GLY A 208 8.11 -6.69 -9.75
CA GLY A 208 7.79 -7.61 -8.67
C GLY A 208 9.06 -8.27 -8.14
N ILE A 209 8.89 -9.20 -7.22
CA ILE A 209 9.97 -10.05 -6.77
C ILE A 209 10.12 -11.19 -7.78
N ASP A 210 11.31 -11.36 -8.35
CA ASP A 210 11.63 -12.52 -9.17
C ASP A 210 11.69 -13.77 -8.28
N HIS A 211 10.64 -14.58 -8.34
CA HIS A 211 10.54 -15.82 -7.58
C HIS A 211 11.23 -16.96 -8.31
N HIS A 212 12.27 -17.51 -7.68
CA HIS A 212 12.95 -18.71 -8.17
C HIS A 212 12.51 -19.93 -7.33
N TYR A 213 11.91 -20.91 -7.98
CA TYR A 213 11.43 -22.12 -7.31
C TYR A 213 12.37 -23.29 -7.61
N ALA A 214 12.96 -23.90 -6.56
CA ALA A 214 13.74 -25.12 -6.66
C ALA A 214 13.05 -26.23 -5.88
N PRO A 215 12.67 -27.37 -6.50
CA PRO A 215 12.10 -28.51 -5.78
C PRO A 215 13.17 -29.12 -4.87
N LEU A 216 12.93 -29.12 -3.57
CA LEU A 216 13.86 -29.65 -2.57
C LEU A 216 13.62 -31.14 -2.28
N ALA A 217 12.36 -31.58 -2.32
CA ALA A 217 12.00 -32.98 -2.01
C ALA A 217 10.61 -33.34 -2.54
N ILE A 218 10.39 -34.61 -2.75
CA ILE A 218 9.06 -35.17 -2.98
C ILE A 218 8.72 -36.02 -1.74
N LEU A 219 7.65 -35.63 -1.04
CA LEU A 219 7.17 -36.37 0.12
C LEU A 219 6.05 -37.32 -0.28
N LYS A 220 6.16 -38.60 0.08
CA LYS A 220 5.11 -39.57 -0.05
C LYS A 220 4.51 -39.82 1.33
N LYS A 221 3.21 -39.63 1.46
CA LYS A 221 2.49 -40.00 2.68
C LYS A 221 2.29 -41.49 2.69
N ASP A 222 2.92 -42.21 3.61
CA ASP A 222 2.60 -43.60 3.89
C ASP A 222 1.29 -43.63 4.70
N ASN A 223 0.26 -44.25 4.11
CA ASN A 223 -1.03 -44.45 4.75
C ASN A 223 -1.02 -45.62 5.77
N ASN A 224 0.09 -45.94 6.39
CA ASN A 224 0.15 -46.92 7.46
C ASN A 224 0.07 -46.21 8.82
N ASN A 225 -1.11 -46.31 9.41
CA ASN A 225 -1.72 -45.92 10.68
C ASN A 225 -2.42 -44.57 10.68
#